data_bf95d6e39311cab484d2f1c10516a172
#
_entry.id   bf95d6e39311cab484d2f1c10516a172
#
_cell.length_a   1.000
_cell.length_b   1.000
_cell.length_c   1.000
_cell.angle_alpha   90.00
_cell.angle_beta   90.00
_cell.angle_gamma   90.00
#
_symmetry.space_group_name_H-M   'P 1'
#
loop_
_entity.id
_entity.type
_entity.pdbx_description
1 polymer ?
#
loop_
_entity_poly.entity_id
_entity_poly.type
_entity_poly.pdbx_seq_one_letter_code
_entity_poly.pdbx_strand_id
1 'polypeptide(L)'
;MSESSSQVSQSSISQAAQGPHPGRRTERTRAGQVPPHPMTLARARRTPPLSRVLALAAAALMALALSACATRPPATAFDHPVTHALAADVDTPLRTALLPKEAAHPDESGVRLLPTGTEALQARIALARAATKTLDMQYYIANEDNTGKLLLGAALYAADRGVKVRMLVDDLNFKDIDQIMAALNSHDNIDIRVFNPFGSATRSFGERTRNLFTKVDHFTRRMHNKAMIADNQITIVGGRNLGDEYFSASATLQFRDLDVFVAGPVTQEISASFDDYWNSSIAYPLRALNKQKFDPADLDKTRSDLRQHWKDQADPLNAKPLNATPVAQQIAQDGLGLTWTRTEFVADSPVKIEHPDKDYKSPPMQRLIELANQASSEVLIISPYFVPHDEGVKALAAITGRGVKVKVLTNSLAATDAVAVQAGYAPYRVPMLKAGVELYEFKPVQAEGEGRPRAGLFGSQSRVSLHAKAYMIDRSILVIGSMNLDPRSASLNTELALVIYNKQIAGEAARLFDAGTAPARAYRVELASPAVLAGLKNTGSPMSPLIWTTDDDGQVHTYNFDPQAGLYRNVLTGLFMLLPVDSQL
;
A
#
# COMPACT_ATOMS: atom_id res chain seq x y z
N MET A 1 -26.86 -39.30 -36.49
CA MET A 1 -26.64 -40.67 -36.00
C MET A 1 -26.45 -40.55 -34.53
N SER A 2 -27.48 -40.71 -33.90
CA SER A 2 -28.03 -41.61 -32.85
C SER A 2 -27.53 -41.13 -31.49
N GLU A 3 -28.37 -40.44 -30.67
CA GLU A 3 -29.44 -41.02 -29.81
C GLU A 3 -28.84 -42.00 -28.78
N SER A 4 -29.08 -41.96 -27.49
CA SER A 4 -30.34 -41.88 -26.74
C SER A 4 -29.97 -41.79 -25.23
N SER A 5 -30.63 -40.95 -24.45
CA SER A 5 -31.83 -41.27 -23.63
C SER A 5 -31.57 -42.22 -22.47
N SER A 6 -31.87 -41.88 -21.34
CA SER A 6 -33.07 -41.83 -20.44
C SER A 6 -32.76 -42.56 -19.15
N GLN A 7 -33.26 -42.33 -18.01
CA GLN A 7 -34.50 -42.04 -17.31
C GLN A 7 -34.22 -42.19 -15.80
N VAL A 8 -34.62 -41.30 -14.94
CA VAL A 8 -35.82 -41.25 -14.09
C VAL A 8 -36.09 -42.46 -13.20
N SER A 9 -36.11 -42.27 -11.90
CA SER A 9 -37.13 -42.85 -11.02
C SER A 9 -37.18 -42.12 -9.68
N GLN A 10 -38.27 -41.57 -9.44
CA GLN A 10 -39.07 -41.18 -8.33
C GLN A 10 -39.48 -42.36 -7.44
N SER A 11 -39.79 -42.03 -6.16
CA SER A 11 -41.01 -42.41 -5.41
C SER A 11 -40.73 -42.18 -3.93
N SER A 12 -41.44 -41.34 -3.26
CA SER A 12 -42.83 -41.24 -2.75
C SER A 12 -42.98 -41.78 -1.35
N ILE A 13 -43.37 -40.88 -0.42
CA ILE A 13 -44.68 -40.77 0.27
C ILE A 13 -44.87 -41.69 1.47
N SER A 14 -45.22 -41.10 2.63
CA SER A 14 -46.47 -41.28 3.41
C SER A 14 -46.27 -40.83 4.87
N GLN A 15 -46.91 -39.78 5.38
CA GLN A 15 -48.24 -39.65 6.00
C GLN A 15 -48.43 -40.59 7.17
N ALA A 16 -48.91 -40.28 8.32
CA ALA A 16 -49.91 -39.40 8.91
C ALA A 16 -50.08 -39.93 10.35
N ALA A 17 -50.67 -39.43 11.36
CA ALA A 17 -51.65 -38.46 11.67
C ALA A 17 -52.06 -38.62 13.16
N GLN A 18 -52.52 -37.53 13.75
CA GLN A 18 -53.63 -37.38 14.73
C GLN A 18 -53.54 -37.82 16.20
N GLY A 19 -53.81 -36.85 17.06
CA GLY A 19 -54.18 -36.90 18.46
C GLY A 19 -55.53 -37.54 18.76
N PRO A 20 -56.24 -37.38 19.90
CA PRO A 20 -56.59 -36.09 20.55
C PRO A 20 -56.70 -36.15 22.12
N HIS A 21 -56.92 -34.94 22.70
CA HIS A 21 -57.51 -34.70 24.05
C HIS A 21 -58.92 -35.34 24.23
N PRO A 22 -59.59 -35.47 25.47
CA PRO A 22 -59.67 -34.48 26.55
C PRO A 22 -59.94 -35.07 27.98
N GLY A 23 -60.10 -34.19 28.98
CA GLY A 23 -60.98 -34.52 30.12
C GLY A 23 -60.62 -33.87 31.45
N ARG A 24 -61.38 -32.87 31.81
CA ARG A 24 -61.59 -32.27 33.14
C ARG A 24 -62.04 -33.30 34.18
N ARG A 25 -61.67 -33.15 35.47
CA ARG A 25 -62.62 -33.00 36.58
C ARG A 25 -61.97 -32.55 37.89
N THR A 26 -62.64 -31.63 38.50
CA THR A 26 -62.53 -31.05 39.83
C THR A 26 -62.81 -32.08 40.93
N GLU A 27 -62.15 -31.94 42.08
CA GLU A 27 -62.86 -32.08 43.38
C GLU A 27 -62.06 -31.49 44.56
N ARG A 28 -62.80 -30.81 45.41
CA ARG A 28 -62.42 -30.23 46.70
C ARG A 28 -62.33 -31.35 47.78
N THR A 29 -61.42 -31.23 48.75
CA THR A 29 -61.79 -30.95 50.15
C THR A 29 -60.69 -31.33 51.15
N ARG A 30 -60.66 -30.51 52.17
CA ARG A 30 -60.36 -30.71 53.62
C ARG A 30 -58.96 -30.54 54.17
N ALA A 31 -58.96 -29.57 55.08
CA ALA A 31 -57.94 -29.16 56.01
C ALA A 31 -57.40 -30.30 56.90
N GLY A 32 -56.12 -30.28 57.18
CA GLY A 32 -55.47 -31.06 58.22
C GLY A 32 -54.28 -30.22 58.76
N GLN A 33 -54.39 -29.97 60.07
CA GLN A 33 -53.37 -29.25 60.85
C GLN A 33 -52.07 -30.06 60.91
N VAL A 34 -50.92 -29.35 60.74
CA VAL A 34 -49.55 -29.87 60.92
C VAL A 34 -48.80 -28.98 61.91
N PRO A 35 -48.03 -29.51 62.85
CA PRO A 35 -47.36 -28.79 63.93
C PRO A 35 -46.06 -28.07 63.39
N PRO A 36 -45.52 -27.09 64.12
CA PRO A 36 -44.43 -26.26 63.66
C PRO A 36 -43.08 -26.99 63.75
N HIS A 37 -42.36 -27.01 62.63
CA HIS A 37 -40.96 -27.40 62.56
C HIS A 37 -40.06 -26.16 62.72
N PRO A 38 -38.81 -26.32 63.24
CA PRO A 38 -37.95 -25.21 63.58
C PRO A 38 -37.38 -24.51 62.34
N MET A 39 -37.42 -23.19 62.37
CA MET A 39 -36.81 -22.31 61.35
C MET A 39 -35.31 -22.49 61.34
N THR A 40 -34.80 -23.12 60.30
CA THR A 40 -33.38 -22.98 59.88
C THR A 40 -33.19 -21.65 59.16
N LEU A 41 -32.47 -20.76 59.79
CA LEU A 41 -32.00 -19.49 59.17
C LEU A 41 -31.13 -19.78 57.97
N ALA A 42 -31.69 -19.65 56.79
CA ALA A 42 -30.94 -19.63 55.54
C ALA A 42 -30.06 -18.35 55.51
N ARG A 43 -28.76 -18.53 55.63
CA ARG A 43 -27.75 -17.48 55.47
C ARG A 43 -27.90 -16.90 54.08
N ALA A 44 -28.48 -15.70 53.94
CA ALA A 44 -28.55 -14.95 52.69
C ALA A 44 -27.10 -14.68 52.19
N ARG A 45 -26.74 -15.29 51.06
CA ARG A 45 -25.54 -14.94 50.34
C ARG A 45 -25.69 -13.49 49.87
N ARG A 46 -25.00 -12.58 50.54
CA ARG A 46 -24.88 -11.17 50.10
C ARG A 46 -24.13 -11.17 48.79
N THR A 47 -24.80 -10.91 47.67
CA THR A 47 -24.17 -10.59 46.41
C THR A 47 -23.39 -9.28 46.59
N PRO A 48 -22.13 -9.21 46.14
CA PRO A 48 -21.37 -7.98 46.26
C PRO A 48 -22.07 -6.86 45.45
N PRO A 49 -22.12 -5.63 45.97
CA PRO A 49 -22.75 -4.53 45.28
C PRO A 49 -22.07 -4.32 43.90
N LEU A 50 -22.86 -4.06 42.88
CA LEU A 50 -22.47 -3.94 41.47
C LEU A 50 -21.26 -2.99 41.31
N SER A 51 -21.15 -1.97 42.13
CA SER A 51 -20.02 -1.03 42.19
C SER A 51 -18.67 -1.68 42.56
N ARG A 52 -18.68 -2.73 43.42
CA ARG A 52 -17.45 -3.46 43.78
C ARG A 52 -17.03 -4.43 42.67
N VAL A 53 -17.96 -5.01 41.93
CA VAL A 53 -17.67 -5.86 40.79
C VAL A 53 -17.10 -5.01 39.64
N LEU A 54 -17.69 -3.83 39.38
CA LEU A 54 -17.18 -2.86 38.40
C LEU A 54 -15.82 -2.31 38.79
N ALA A 55 -15.57 -1.99 40.07
CA ALA A 55 -14.27 -1.52 40.53
C ALA A 55 -13.18 -2.59 40.44
N LEU A 56 -13.51 -3.85 40.73
CA LEU A 56 -12.59 -4.99 40.55
C LEU A 56 -12.33 -5.30 39.08
N ALA A 57 -13.34 -5.20 38.22
CA ALA A 57 -13.18 -5.35 36.79
C ALA A 57 -12.32 -4.21 36.18
N ALA A 58 -12.53 -2.97 36.65
CA ALA A 58 -11.71 -1.81 36.25
C ALA A 58 -10.26 -1.94 36.75
N ALA A 59 -10.05 -2.39 37.99
CA ALA A 59 -8.72 -2.64 38.57
C ALA A 59 -8.01 -3.81 37.87
N ALA A 60 -8.73 -4.89 37.50
CA ALA A 60 -8.20 -6.00 36.73
C ALA A 60 -7.85 -5.58 35.30
N LEU A 61 -8.67 -4.76 34.65
CA LEU A 61 -8.38 -4.16 33.34
C LEU A 61 -7.17 -3.22 33.42
N MET A 62 -7.05 -2.43 34.49
CA MET A 62 -5.90 -1.54 34.69
C MET A 62 -4.63 -2.31 35.03
N ALA A 63 -4.70 -3.39 35.81
CA ALA A 63 -3.57 -4.29 36.07
C ALA A 63 -3.15 -5.08 34.82
N LEU A 64 -4.09 -5.51 33.98
CA LEU A 64 -3.83 -6.08 32.66
C LEU A 64 -3.19 -5.06 31.72
N ALA A 65 -3.60 -3.79 31.77
CA ALA A 65 -2.99 -2.71 31.00
C ALA A 65 -1.56 -2.39 31.48
N LEU A 66 -1.29 -2.45 32.77
CA LEU A 66 0.03 -2.20 33.36
C LEU A 66 1.01 -3.37 33.21
N SER A 67 0.55 -4.63 33.21
CA SER A 67 1.40 -5.80 33.04
C SER A 67 1.81 -6.09 31.59
N ALA A 68 1.34 -5.31 30.66
CA ALA A 68 1.46 -5.54 29.25
C ALA A 68 2.26 -4.47 28.51
N CYS A 69 3.20 -3.80 29.18
CA CYS A 69 4.27 -3.07 28.52
C CYS A 69 5.26 -4.09 27.92
N ALA A 70 4.93 -4.68 26.77
CA ALA A 70 5.94 -5.20 25.85
C ALA A 70 6.70 -3.96 25.32
N THR A 71 7.69 -3.52 26.09
CA THR A 71 8.62 -2.48 25.68
C THR A 71 9.50 -3.06 24.57
N ARG A 72 9.78 -2.28 23.53
CA ARG A 72 10.86 -2.61 22.59
C ARG A 72 12.11 -2.95 23.38
N PRO A 73 12.93 -3.91 22.94
CA PRO A 73 14.28 -4.03 23.46
C PRO A 73 14.94 -2.64 23.35
N PRO A 74 15.61 -2.14 24.38
CA PRO A 74 16.37 -0.89 24.24
C PRO A 74 17.42 -1.08 23.14
N ALA A 75 17.71 -0.02 22.38
CA ALA A 75 18.68 -0.06 21.28
C ALA A 75 20.08 -0.56 21.74
N THR A 76 20.37 -0.44 23.04
CA THR A 76 21.61 -0.95 23.69
C THR A 76 21.58 -2.46 23.98
N ALA A 77 20.45 -3.13 23.78
CA ALA A 77 20.31 -4.57 24.11
C ALA A 77 20.78 -5.52 22.99
N PHE A 78 21.21 -5.00 21.85
CA PHE A 78 21.67 -5.79 20.70
C PHE A 78 22.71 -5.00 19.91
N ASP A 79 23.56 -5.73 19.18
CA ASP A 79 24.50 -5.13 18.25
C ASP A 79 23.75 -4.48 17.09
N HIS A 80 24.05 -3.22 16.85
CA HIS A 80 23.55 -2.42 15.74
C HIS A 80 24.74 -1.92 14.91
N PRO A 81 25.40 -2.81 14.14
CA PRO A 81 26.58 -2.43 13.40
C PRO A 81 26.23 -1.38 12.35
N VAL A 82 26.96 -0.28 12.35
CA VAL A 82 26.86 0.73 11.31
C VAL A 82 27.51 0.18 10.04
N THR A 83 26.76 0.19 8.96
CA THR A 83 27.26 -0.20 7.63
C THR A 83 26.81 0.82 6.58
N HIS A 84 27.61 0.96 5.55
CA HIS A 84 27.37 1.96 4.50
C HIS A 84 27.25 1.28 3.13
N ALA A 85 26.68 2.02 2.19
CA ALA A 85 26.66 1.66 0.78
C ALA A 85 28.09 1.41 0.26
N LEU A 86 28.18 0.60 -0.77
CA LEU A 86 29.45 0.39 -1.48
C LEU A 86 30.01 1.75 -1.93
N ALA A 87 31.33 1.96 -1.75
CA ALA A 87 31.94 3.17 -2.26
C ALA A 87 31.75 3.25 -3.79
N ALA A 88 31.46 4.45 -4.29
CA ALA A 88 31.07 4.65 -5.69
C ALA A 88 32.19 4.31 -6.69
N ASP A 89 33.46 4.30 -6.23
CA ASP A 89 34.64 4.00 -7.03
C ASP A 89 35.06 2.53 -7.05
N VAL A 90 34.35 1.65 -6.32
CA VAL A 90 34.63 0.20 -6.35
C VAL A 90 34.31 -0.37 -7.72
N ASP A 91 35.28 -1.10 -8.26
CA ASP A 91 35.15 -1.74 -9.57
C ASP A 91 34.09 -2.84 -9.57
N THR A 92 33.09 -2.65 -10.41
CA THR A 92 32.00 -3.61 -10.68
C THR A 92 31.65 -3.58 -12.16
N PRO A 93 31.08 -4.64 -12.72
CA PRO A 93 30.64 -4.65 -14.11
C PRO A 93 29.65 -3.52 -14.43
N LEU A 94 28.78 -3.14 -13.47
CA LEU A 94 27.84 -2.02 -13.64
C LEU A 94 28.57 -0.69 -13.73
N ARG A 95 29.55 -0.44 -12.83
CA ARG A 95 30.37 0.76 -12.88
C ARG A 95 31.16 0.86 -14.18
N THR A 96 31.87 -0.21 -14.57
CA THR A 96 32.64 -0.23 -15.81
C THR A 96 31.78 0.11 -17.03
N ALA A 97 30.52 -0.37 -17.07
CA ALA A 97 29.61 -0.05 -18.15
C ALA A 97 29.08 1.39 -18.12
N LEU A 98 28.92 1.97 -16.91
CA LEU A 98 28.38 3.33 -16.72
C LEU A 98 29.42 4.43 -16.93
N LEU A 99 30.69 4.21 -16.57
CA LEU A 99 31.76 5.22 -16.65
C LEU A 99 31.82 5.99 -17.97
N PRO A 100 31.79 5.34 -19.16
CA PRO A 100 31.79 6.06 -20.41
C PRO A 100 30.55 6.92 -20.65
N LYS A 101 29.40 6.47 -20.11
CA LYS A 101 28.12 7.18 -20.23
C LYS A 101 28.09 8.41 -19.33
N GLU A 102 28.53 8.26 -18.08
CA GLU A 102 28.65 9.36 -17.11
C GLU A 102 29.65 10.43 -17.59
N ALA A 103 30.77 10.00 -18.18
CA ALA A 103 31.75 10.93 -18.77
C ALA A 103 31.19 11.72 -19.96
N ALA A 104 30.24 11.13 -20.70
CA ALA A 104 29.56 11.81 -21.81
C ALA A 104 28.39 12.70 -21.32
N HIS A 105 27.90 12.48 -20.09
CA HIS A 105 26.74 13.14 -19.49
C HIS A 105 27.08 13.63 -18.08
N PRO A 106 28.00 14.58 -17.89
CA PRO A 106 28.39 15.06 -16.57
C PRO A 106 27.17 15.65 -15.83
N ASP A 107 27.04 15.33 -14.53
CA ASP A 107 25.97 15.79 -13.66
C ASP A 107 24.54 15.32 -14.07
N GLU A 108 24.43 14.40 -15.02
CA GLU A 108 23.18 13.78 -15.44
C GLU A 108 23.10 12.32 -14.98
N SER A 109 21.88 11.84 -14.80
CA SER A 109 21.60 10.43 -14.55
C SER A 109 20.75 9.85 -15.67
N GLY A 110 21.03 8.59 -16.03
CA GLY A 110 20.24 7.86 -17.02
C GLY A 110 18.96 7.34 -16.39
N VAL A 111 17.79 7.73 -16.92
CA VAL A 111 16.47 7.38 -16.39
C VAL A 111 15.62 6.66 -17.43
N ARG A 112 14.79 5.71 -16.95
CA ARG A 112 13.77 5.03 -17.75
C ARG A 112 12.54 4.75 -16.90
N LEU A 113 11.34 5.05 -17.42
CA LEU A 113 10.09 4.70 -16.77
C LEU A 113 9.81 3.18 -16.84
N LEU A 114 9.20 2.64 -15.82
CA LEU A 114 8.71 1.26 -15.73
C LEU A 114 7.19 1.28 -15.51
N PRO A 115 6.39 1.49 -16.55
CA PRO A 115 4.96 1.72 -16.43
C PRO A 115 4.15 0.46 -16.12
N THR A 116 4.63 -0.74 -16.50
CA THR A 116 3.89 -1.98 -16.29
C THR A 116 4.42 -2.79 -15.11
N GLY A 117 3.54 -3.56 -14.47
CA GLY A 117 3.95 -4.46 -13.37
C GLY A 117 4.96 -5.51 -13.85
N THR A 118 4.78 -6.05 -15.05
CA THR A 118 5.69 -7.05 -15.64
C THR A 118 7.09 -6.47 -15.85
N GLU A 119 7.22 -5.28 -16.46
CA GLU A 119 8.53 -4.64 -16.65
C GLU A 119 9.21 -4.32 -15.31
N ALA A 120 8.42 -3.84 -14.33
CA ALA A 120 8.92 -3.53 -13.00
C ALA A 120 9.42 -4.77 -12.24
N LEU A 121 8.76 -5.92 -12.40
CA LEU A 121 9.21 -7.21 -11.85
C LEU A 121 10.49 -7.68 -12.53
N GLN A 122 10.49 -7.70 -13.86
CA GLN A 122 11.65 -8.11 -14.68
C GLN A 122 12.87 -7.23 -14.39
N ALA A 123 12.68 -5.92 -14.24
CA ALA A 123 13.77 -4.98 -13.93
C ALA A 123 14.40 -5.27 -12.55
N ARG A 124 13.58 -5.56 -11.52
CA ARG A 124 14.09 -5.93 -10.19
C ARG A 124 14.84 -7.25 -10.18
N ILE A 125 14.34 -8.25 -10.88
CA ILE A 125 15.02 -9.53 -11.06
C ILE A 125 16.35 -9.35 -11.80
N ALA A 126 16.36 -8.56 -12.88
CA ALA A 126 17.56 -8.26 -13.63
C ALA A 126 18.58 -7.51 -12.76
N LEU A 127 18.13 -6.56 -11.93
CA LEU A 127 18.98 -5.80 -11.02
C LEU A 127 19.61 -6.69 -9.94
N ALA A 128 18.84 -7.59 -9.31
CA ALA A 128 19.37 -8.56 -8.34
C ALA A 128 20.41 -9.50 -8.97
N ARG A 129 20.23 -9.86 -10.24
CA ARG A 129 21.21 -10.71 -10.99
C ARG A 129 22.45 -9.92 -11.39
N ALA A 130 22.33 -8.62 -11.64
CA ALA A 130 23.42 -7.75 -12.04
C ALA A 130 24.33 -7.34 -10.86
N ALA A 131 23.78 -7.31 -9.65
CA ALA A 131 24.55 -7.02 -8.43
C ALA A 131 25.71 -8.01 -8.26
N THR A 132 26.90 -7.49 -7.98
CA THR A 132 28.14 -8.28 -7.77
C THR A 132 28.76 -8.05 -6.40
N LYS A 133 28.49 -6.94 -5.74
CA LYS A 133 29.01 -6.58 -4.41
C LYS A 133 27.90 -6.33 -3.40
N THR A 134 26.94 -5.47 -3.69
CA THR A 134 25.87 -5.08 -2.77
C THR A 134 24.51 -5.06 -3.44
N LEU A 135 23.48 -5.38 -2.65
CA LEU A 135 22.07 -5.22 -3.02
C LEU A 135 21.31 -4.69 -1.81
N ASP A 136 20.85 -3.44 -1.90
CA ASP A 136 20.07 -2.79 -0.86
C ASP A 136 18.59 -2.72 -1.26
N MET A 137 17.71 -3.10 -0.35
CA MET A 137 16.27 -3.20 -0.59
C MET A 137 15.52 -2.49 0.55
N GLN A 138 14.78 -1.43 0.24
CA GLN A 138 13.96 -0.67 1.17
C GLN A 138 12.51 -0.73 0.73
N TYR A 139 11.61 -1.29 1.56
CA TYR A 139 10.21 -1.46 1.21
C TYR A 139 9.27 -1.28 2.40
N TYR A 140 8.10 -0.70 2.14
CA TYR A 140 7.03 -0.55 3.11
C TYR A 140 6.24 -1.84 3.30
N ILE A 141 5.97 -2.57 2.21
CA ILE A 141 5.27 -3.86 2.20
C ILE A 141 6.14 -4.90 1.50
N ALA A 142 6.22 -6.09 2.12
CA ALA A 142 6.75 -7.29 1.50
C ALA A 142 5.80 -8.45 1.84
N ASN A 143 5.17 -9.05 0.82
CA ASN A 143 4.18 -10.12 0.97
C ASN A 143 4.81 -11.50 0.70
N GLU A 144 4.26 -12.55 1.33
CA GLU A 144 4.61 -13.95 1.04
C GLU A 144 3.74 -14.52 -0.09
N ASP A 145 3.53 -13.74 -1.13
CA ASP A 145 2.81 -14.16 -2.33
C ASP A 145 3.75 -14.58 -3.46
N ASN A 146 3.23 -14.74 -4.68
CA ASN A 146 4.04 -15.27 -5.77
C ASN A 146 5.19 -14.34 -6.14
N THR A 147 4.94 -13.06 -6.33
CA THR A 147 5.96 -12.10 -6.76
C THR A 147 6.91 -11.74 -5.61
N GLY A 148 6.40 -11.67 -4.37
CA GLY A 148 7.23 -11.51 -3.19
C GLY A 148 8.26 -12.64 -3.04
N LYS A 149 7.84 -13.91 -3.18
CA LYS A 149 8.74 -15.07 -3.17
C LYS A 149 9.75 -15.05 -4.31
N LEU A 150 9.35 -14.63 -5.52
CA LEU A 150 10.29 -14.49 -6.63
C LEU A 150 11.39 -13.45 -6.33
N LEU A 151 11.03 -12.30 -5.76
CA LEU A 151 11.97 -11.23 -5.43
C LEU A 151 12.87 -11.59 -4.23
N LEU A 152 12.33 -12.26 -3.20
CA LEU A 152 13.13 -12.82 -2.11
C LEU A 152 14.08 -13.92 -2.61
N GLY A 153 13.62 -14.77 -3.52
CA GLY A 153 14.45 -15.76 -4.19
C GLY A 153 15.58 -15.12 -5.02
N ALA A 154 15.31 -13.99 -5.68
CA ALA A 154 16.33 -13.24 -6.41
C ALA A 154 17.37 -12.61 -5.47
N ALA A 155 16.96 -12.11 -4.29
CA ALA A 155 17.87 -11.62 -3.25
C ALA A 155 18.74 -12.74 -2.67
N LEU A 156 18.15 -13.90 -2.36
CA LEU A 156 18.91 -15.08 -1.91
C LEU A 156 19.89 -15.56 -2.98
N TYR A 157 19.48 -15.59 -4.25
CA TYR A 157 20.39 -15.93 -5.36
C TYR A 157 21.57 -14.96 -5.47
N ALA A 158 21.37 -13.66 -5.21
CA ALA A 158 22.48 -12.70 -5.15
C ALA A 158 23.40 -13.00 -3.97
N ALA A 159 22.86 -13.27 -2.78
CA ALA A 159 23.62 -13.60 -1.58
C ALA A 159 24.41 -14.90 -1.72
N ASP A 160 23.84 -15.95 -2.33
CA ASP A 160 24.53 -17.23 -2.65
C ASP A 160 25.76 -17.02 -3.57
N ARG A 161 25.82 -15.90 -4.32
CA ARG A 161 26.96 -15.51 -5.17
C ARG A 161 27.98 -14.61 -4.44
N GLY A 162 27.77 -14.35 -3.15
CA GLY A 162 28.65 -13.51 -2.34
C GLY A 162 28.28 -12.02 -2.30
N VAL A 163 27.14 -11.64 -2.88
CA VAL A 163 26.61 -10.26 -2.79
C VAL A 163 26.12 -9.99 -1.37
N LYS A 164 26.52 -8.88 -0.77
CA LYS A 164 25.98 -8.42 0.52
C LYS A 164 24.61 -7.80 0.31
N VAL A 165 23.58 -8.39 0.91
CA VAL A 165 22.20 -7.97 0.81
C VAL A 165 21.77 -7.31 2.11
N ARG A 166 21.30 -6.06 2.04
CA ARG A 166 20.66 -5.35 3.16
C ARG A 166 19.19 -5.14 2.83
N MET A 167 18.30 -5.64 3.69
CA MET A 167 16.86 -5.49 3.51
C MET A 167 16.27 -4.68 4.68
N LEU A 168 15.71 -3.52 4.39
CA LEU A 168 15.03 -2.66 5.34
C LEU A 168 13.53 -2.67 5.04
N VAL A 169 12.73 -3.17 5.97
CA VAL A 169 11.27 -3.30 5.83
C VAL A 169 10.54 -2.61 6.96
N ASP A 170 9.37 -2.05 6.68
CA ASP A 170 8.49 -1.51 7.73
C ASP A 170 7.69 -2.63 8.41
N ASP A 171 7.36 -2.48 9.70
CA ASP A 171 6.69 -3.52 10.50
C ASP A 171 5.19 -3.67 10.23
N LEU A 172 4.55 -2.73 9.53
CA LEU A 172 3.08 -2.73 9.43
C LEU A 172 2.52 -3.98 8.76
N ASN A 173 3.17 -4.45 7.69
CA ASN A 173 2.71 -5.57 6.86
C ASN A 173 3.69 -6.75 6.85
N PHE A 174 4.45 -6.94 7.94
CA PHE A 174 5.50 -7.96 8.02
C PHE A 174 4.98 -9.35 8.48
N LYS A 175 3.68 -9.50 8.66
CA LYS A 175 3.06 -10.59 9.44
C LYS A 175 3.23 -11.99 8.86
N ASP A 176 3.15 -12.14 7.54
CA ASP A 176 3.06 -13.45 6.91
C ASP A 176 4.42 -13.96 6.37
N ILE A 177 5.42 -13.08 6.37
CA ILE A 177 6.76 -13.33 5.79
C ILE A 177 7.83 -13.66 6.85
N ASP A 178 7.44 -13.72 8.13
CA ASP A 178 8.36 -13.84 9.26
C ASP A 178 9.30 -15.06 9.17
N GLN A 179 8.81 -16.21 8.71
CA GLN A 179 9.61 -17.43 8.63
C GLN A 179 10.63 -17.38 7.50
N ILE A 180 10.21 -16.95 6.31
CA ILE A 180 11.11 -16.82 5.16
C ILE A 180 12.19 -15.77 5.45
N MET A 181 11.81 -14.60 5.97
CA MET A 181 12.76 -13.53 6.31
C MET A 181 13.74 -13.94 7.40
N ALA A 182 13.28 -14.68 8.42
CA ALA A 182 14.14 -15.16 9.47
C ALA A 182 15.14 -16.23 8.97
N ALA A 183 14.69 -17.14 8.08
CA ALA A 183 15.57 -18.08 7.41
C ALA A 183 16.59 -17.37 6.51
N LEU A 184 16.16 -16.38 5.72
CA LEU A 184 17.06 -15.57 4.90
C LEU A 184 18.10 -14.82 5.75
N ASN A 185 17.66 -14.25 6.90
CA ASN A 185 18.55 -13.52 7.82
C ASN A 185 19.58 -14.43 8.54
N SER A 186 19.49 -15.76 8.41
CA SER A 186 20.52 -16.69 8.85
C SER A 186 21.67 -16.87 7.85
N HIS A 187 21.53 -16.36 6.61
CA HIS A 187 22.57 -16.36 5.59
C HIS A 187 23.64 -15.30 5.90
N ASP A 188 24.93 -15.65 5.82
CA ASP A 188 26.07 -14.77 6.16
C ASP A 188 26.14 -13.47 5.33
N ASN A 189 25.49 -13.45 4.17
CA ASN A 189 25.46 -12.30 3.26
C ASN A 189 24.11 -11.56 3.26
N ILE A 190 23.17 -11.90 4.16
CA ILE A 190 21.88 -11.21 4.24
C ILE A 190 21.68 -10.63 5.63
N ASP A 191 21.54 -9.33 5.71
CA ASP A 191 21.12 -8.60 6.90
C ASP A 191 19.73 -8.02 6.69
N ILE A 192 18.82 -8.24 7.65
CA ILE A 192 17.45 -7.72 7.61
C ILE A 192 17.22 -6.85 8.83
N ARG A 193 16.70 -5.64 8.60
CA ARG A 193 16.24 -4.72 9.66
C ARG A 193 14.77 -4.37 9.47
N VAL A 194 14.08 -4.23 10.59
CA VAL A 194 12.69 -3.80 10.65
C VAL A 194 12.65 -2.36 11.16
N PHE A 195 12.13 -1.46 10.36
CA PHE A 195 12.02 -0.05 10.72
C PHE A 195 10.78 0.20 11.58
N ASN A 196 10.97 0.92 12.67
CA ASN A 196 9.93 1.35 13.60
C ASN A 196 8.99 0.21 14.08
N PRO A 197 9.53 -0.91 14.65
CA PRO A 197 8.74 -2.09 15.03
C PRO A 197 7.76 -1.79 16.17
N PHE A 198 6.60 -2.47 16.18
CA PHE A 198 5.51 -2.28 17.15
C PHE A 198 5.76 -2.86 18.55
N GLY A 199 6.81 -3.59 18.77
CA GLY A 199 7.13 -4.22 20.06
C GLY A 199 7.89 -5.53 19.91
N SER A 200 8.05 -6.27 21.03
CA SER A 200 8.83 -7.50 21.05
C SER A 200 8.18 -8.66 20.29
N ALA A 201 8.98 -9.68 20.07
CA ALA A 201 8.84 -10.91 19.28
C ALA A 201 7.54 -11.73 19.37
N THR A 202 6.56 -11.39 20.19
CA THR A 202 5.26 -12.05 20.22
C THR A 202 4.24 -11.22 19.45
N ARG A 203 4.17 -11.49 18.15
CA ARG A 203 3.32 -10.75 17.21
C ARG A 203 1.89 -11.31 17.18
N SER A 204 1.25 -11.50 18.34
CA SER A 204 -0.14 -11.96 18.38
C SER A 204 -1.11 -10.86 17.92
N PHE A 205 -2.20 -11.26 17.26
CA PHE A 205 -3.27 -10.36 16.84
C PHE A 205 -3.80 -9.48 17.98
N GLY A 206 -3.90 -10.05 19.20
CA GLY A 206 -4.35 -9.33 20.40
C GLY A 206 -3.38 -8.22 20.86
N GLU A 207 -2.07 -8.40 20.67
CA GLU A 207 -1.08 -7.35 21.00
C GLU A 207 -1.09 -6.21 19.97
N ARG A 208 -1.29 -6.52 18.70
CA ARG A 208 -1.43 -5.50 17.64
C ARG A 208 -2.64 -4.61 17.88
N THR A 209 -3.81 -5.23 18.15
CA THR A 209 -5.04 -4.45 18.44
C THR A 209 -4.91 -3.61 19.70
N ARG A 210 -4.26 -4.11 20.75
CA ARG A 210 -4.00 -3.32 21.96
C ARG A 210 -3.05 -2.17 21.71
N ASN A 211 -1.95 -2.39 20.98
CA ASN A 211 -0.98 -1.36 20.63
C ASN A 211 -1.60 -0.27 19.76
N LEU A 212 -2.57 -0.60 18.91
CA LEU A 212 -3.33 0.35 18.10
C LEU A 212 -4.05 1.39 18.98
N PHE A 213 -4.60 0.98 20.13
CA PHE A 213 -5.32 1.88 21.05
C PHE A 213 -4.42 2.63 22.04
N THR A 214 -3.22 2.12 22.31
CA THR A 214 -2.34 2.69 23.36
C THR A 214 -1.16 3.50 22.82
N LYS A 215 -0.79 3.34 21.55
CA LYS A 215 0.37 3.98 20.91
C LYS A 215 0.04 4.48 19.50
N VAL A 216 -1.06 5.23 19.36
CA VAL A 216 -1.57 5.72 18.06
C VAL A 216 -0.49 6.44 17.26
N ASP A 217 0.24 7.38 17.88
CA ASP A 217 1.30 8.16 17.20
C ASP A 217 2.42 7.30 16.63
N HIS A 218 2.76 6.20 17.31
CA HIS A 218 3.77 5.28 16.84
C HIS A 218 3.27 4.37 15.71
N PHE A 219 1.98 4.05 15.74
CA PHE A 219 1.33 3.19 14.74
C PHE A 219 1.18 3.91 13.40
N THR A 220 0.95 5.23 13.45
CA THR A 220 0.62 6.05 12.27
C THR A 220 1.85 6.49 11.49
N ARG A 221 3.06 6.50 12.08
CA ARG A 221 4.30 6.98 11.46
C ARG A 221 5.09 5.83 10.85
N ARG A 222 5.17 5.78 9.52
CA ARG A 222 5.72 4.66 8.77
C ARG A 222 6.78 5.07 7.75
N MET A 223 7.75 4.20 7.52
CA MET A 223 8.68 4.34 6.42
C MET A 223 7.98 3.94 5.11
N HIS A 224 7.61 4.92 4.29
CA HIS A 224 6.90 4.66 3.04
C HIS A 224 7.81 4.69 1.80
N ASN A 225 9.12 4.82 1.99
CA ASN A 225 10.14 4.77 0.96
C ASN A 225 10.19 3.40 0.26
N LYS A 226 10.49 3.38 -1.05
CA LYS A 226 10.67 2.16 -1.84
C LYS A 226 11.84 2.32 -2.77
N ALA A 227 12.89 1.54 -2.54
CA ALA A 227 14.09 1.54 -3.35
C ALA A 227 14.73 0.15 -3.43
N MET A 228 15.34 -0.18 -4.56
CA MET A 228 16.20 -1.34 -4.73
C MET A 228 17.45 -0.91 -5.47
N ILE A 229 18.61 -1.10 -4.85
CA ILE A 229 19.88 -0.52 -5.29
C ILE A 229 20.91 -1.63 -5.48
N ALA A 230 21.59 -1.67 -6.62
CA ALA A 230 22.65 -2.62 -6.91
C ALA A 230 24.01 -1.92 -7.05
N ASP A 231 24.98 -2.40 -6.30
CA ASP A 231 26.39 -1.98 -6.35
C ASP A 231 26.60 -0.45 -6.22
N ASN A 232 25.63 0.27 -5.62
CA ASN A 232 25.61 1.75 -5.56
C ASN A 232 25.72 2.42 -6.95
N GLN A 233 25.28 1.76 -8.01
CA GLN A 233 25.38 2.21 -9.40
C GLN A 233 24.02 2.38 -10.06
N ILE A 234 23.08 1.53 -9.72
CA ILE A 234 21.73 1.49 -10.32
C ILE A 234 20.69 1.33 -9.24
N THR A 235 19.60 2.05 -9.38
CA THR A 235 18.45 1.94 -8.49
C THR A 235 17.12 1.85 -9.24
N ILE A 236 16.13 1.26 -8.60
CA ILE A 236 14.71 1.33 -8.97
C ILE A 236 13.97 1.97 -7.80
N VAL A 237 13.30 3.10 -8.05
CA VAL A 237 12.43 3.80 -7.09
C VAL A 237 11.05 4.02 -7.68
N GLY A 238 10.04 4.19 -6.84
CA GLY A 238 8.66 4.47 -7.29
C GLY A 238 7.61 4.14 -6.25
N GLY A 239 6.41 3.78 -6.72
CA GLY A 239 5.27 3.49 -5.86
C GLY A 239 5.15 2.02 -5.45
N ARG A 240 5.76 1.07 -6.17
CA ARG A 240 5.55 -0.38 -5.98
C ARG A 240 6.24 -0.94 -4.75
N ASN A 241 5.47 -1.71 -3.97
CA ASN A 241 5.99 -2.60 -2.94
C ASN A 241 6.27 -4.01 -3.50
N LEU A 242 6.57 -4.99 -2.63
CA LEU A 242 6.76 -6.39 -3.00
C LEU A 242 5.45 -7.16 -2.75
N GLY A 243 4.67 -7.41 -3.80
CA GLY A 243 3.40 -8.14 -3.72
C GLY A 243 2.71 -8.24 -5.07
N ASP A 244 1.89 -9.29 -5.23
CA ASP A 244 1.22 -9.67 -6.48
C ASP A 244 0.38 -8.52 -7.07
N GLU A 245 -0.25 -7.70 -6.23
CA GLU A 245 -1.06 -6.55 -6.63
C GLU A 245 -0.26 -5.48 -7.37
N TYR A 246 1.05 -5.35 -7.11
CA TYR A 246 1.93 -4.35 -7.74
C TYR A 246 2.51 -4.81 -9.08
N PHE A 247 2.51 -6.11 -9.35
CA PHE A 247 3.16 -6.70 -10.53
C PHE A 247 2.18 -7.37 -11.50
N SER A 248 0.90 -7.02 -11.42
CA SER A 248 -0.18 -7.56 -12.26
C SER A 248 -0.36 -9.08 -12.11
N ALA A 249 -0.01 -9.64 -10.96
CA ALA A 249 -0.09 -11.07 -10.66
C ALA A 249 -1.29 -11.44 -9.77
N SER A 250 -1.97 -10.46 -9.17
CA SER A 250 -3.12 -10.69 -8.30
C SER A 250 -4.42 -10.85 -9.10
N ALA A 251 -5.20 -11.87 -8.74
CA ALA A 251 -6.53 -12.11 -9.33
C ALA A 251 -7.65 -11.22 -8.75
N THR A 252 -7.42 -10.54 -7.61
CA THR A 252 -8.46 -9.79 -6.89
C THR A 252 -8.29 -8.28 -6.90
N LEU A 253 -7.06 -7.81 -6.80
CA LEU A 253 -6.71 -6.38 -6.81
C LEU A 253 -5.42 -6.18 -7.59
N GLN A 254 -5.42 -5.29 -8.56
CA GLN A 254 -4.22 -4.91 -9.30
C GLN A 254 -4.00 -3.40 -9.22
N PHE A 255 -2.76 -3.00 -8.92
CA PHE A 255 -2.38 -1.61 -8.87
C PHE A 255 -1.82 -1.12 -10.22
N ARG A 256 -2.35 0.01 -10.70
CA ARG A 256 -1.70 0.80 -11.75
C ARG A 256 -0.70 1.73 -11.07
N ASP A 257 0.58 1.42 -11.23
CA ASP A 257 1.69 2.12 -10.56
C ASP A 257 2.80 2.45 -11.55
N LEU A 258 3.75 3.30 -11.12
CA LEU A 258 4.87 3.76 -11.93
C LEU A 258 6.16 3.78 -11.11
N ASP A 259 7.21 3.16 -11.67
CA ASP A 259 8.56 3.22 -11.12
C ASP A 259 9.52 3.84 -12.14
N VAL A 260 10.72 4.18 -11.65
CA VAL A 260 11.84 4.66 -12.47
C VAL A 260 13.06 3.76 -12.23
N PHE A 261 13.65 3.29 -13.31
CA PHE A 261 14.99 2.72 -13.32
C PHE A 261 15.96 3.87 -13.51
N VAL A 262 16.96 3.95 -12.65
CA VAL A 262 17.91 5.07 -12.59
C VAL A 262 19.32 4.54 -12.51
N ALA A 263 20.24 5.13 -13.26
CA ALA A 263 21.68 4.84 -13.25
C ALA A 263 22.48 6.13 -13.17
N GLY A 264 23.63 6.09 -12.51
CA GLY A 264 24.54 7.24 -12.42
C GLY A 264 24.44 8.01 -11.09
N PRO A 265 24.87 9.28 -11.05
CA PRO A 265 25.17 10.00 -9.80
C PRO A 265 24.06 10.06 -8.78
N VAL A 266 22.81 10.24 -9.20
CA VAL A 266 21.66 10.32 -8.26
C VAL A 266 21.43 9.01 -7.47
N THR A 267 21.94 7.88 -7.97
CA THR A 267 21.89 6.61 -7.22
C THR A 267 22.67 6.70 -5.91
N GLN A 268 23.77 7.44 -5.88
CA GLN A 268 24.59 7.62 -4.68
C GLN A 268 23.85 8.43 -3.60
N GLU A 269 23.07 9.43 -4.00
CA GLU A 269 22.21 10.20 -3.07
C GLU A 269 21.12 9.30 -2.48
N ILE A 270 20.52 8.42 -3.30
CA ILE A 270 19.52 7.44 -2.84
C ILE A 270 20.14 6.43 -1.89
N SER A 271 21.37 5.96 -2.17
CA SER A 271 22.11 5.06 -1.29
C SER A 271 22.46 5.71 0.06
N ALA A 272 22.86 6.98 0.05
CA ALA A 272 23.11 7.73 1.27
C ALA A 272 21.84 7.85 2.12
N SER A 273 20.71 8.15 1.50
CA SER A 273 19.42 8.15 2.17
C SER A 273 19.06 6.77 2.74
N PHE A 274 19.28 5.68 1.98
CA PHE A 274 19.10 4.33 2.49
C PHE A 274 19.97 4.08 3.75
N ASP A 275 21.22 4.52 3.76
CA ASP A 275 22.14 4.37 4.88
C ASP A 275 21.65 5.12 6.13
N ASP A 276 21.06 6.32 5.98
CA ASP A 276 20.46 7.07 7.07
C ASP A 276 19.33 6.26 7.74
N TYR A 277 18.46 5.64 6.96
CA TYR A 277 17.40 4.78 7.47
C TYR A 277 17.93 3.47 8.05
N TRP A 278 18.89 2.85 7.38
CA TRP A 278 19.51 1.60 7.82
C TRP A 278 20.21 1.75 9.16
N ASN A 279 20.92 2.85 9.36
CA ASN A 279 21.69 3.13 10.57
C ASN A 279 20.87 3.87 11.66
N SER A 280 19.61 4.16 11.40
CA SER A 280 18.69 4.83 12.32
C SER A 280 18.48 4.02 13.59
N SER A 281 18.34 4.69 14.73
CA SER A 281 18.12 4.09 16.06
C SER A 281 16.83 3.26 16.14
N ILE A 282 15.89 3.46 15.20
CA ILE A 282 14.61 2.75 15.10
C ILE A 282 14.59 1.67 14.00
N ALA A 283 15.73 1.37 13.37
CA ALA A 283 15.90 0.26 12.44
C ALA A 283 16.49 -0.96 13.19
N TYR A 284 15.65 -1.85 13.66
CA TYR A 284 16.01 -2.97 14.52
C TYR A 284 16.44 -4.18 13.68
N PRO A 285 17.62 -4.81 13.98
CA PRO A 285 17.95 -6.10 13.40
C PRO A 285 16.84 -7.12 13.63
N LEU A 286 16.45 -7.87 12.61
CA LEU A 286 15.37 -8.85 12.72
C LEU A 286 15.64 -9.88 13.84
N ARG A 287 16.89 -10.28 14.05
CA ARG A 287 17.32 -11.19 15.14
C ARG A 287 17.03 -10.65 16.55
N ALA A 288 16.95 -9.33 16.73
CA ALA A 288 16.59 -8.73 18.01
C ALA A 288 15.07 -8.78 18.28
N LEU A 289 14.27 -8.88 17.23
CA LEU A 289 12.82 -8.93 17.29
C LEU A 289 12.27 -10.36 17.25
N ASN A 290 12.99 -11.30 16.63
CA ASN A 290 12.59 -12.70 16.52
C ASN A 290 13.49 -13.57 17.40
N LYS A 291 12.89 -14.22 18.42
CA LYS A 291 13.60 -15.12 19.34
C LYS A 291 13.76 -16.54 18.79
N GLN A 292 13.09 -16.86 17.69
CA GLN A 292 13.25 -18.17 17.04
C GLN A 292 14.64 -18.26 16.44
N LYS A 293 15.36 -19.33 16.79
CA LYS A 293 16.65 -19.64 16.17
C LYS A 293 16.38 -20.40 14.88
N PHE A 294 16.98 -19.93 13.82
CA PHE A 294 17.01 -20.62 12.53
C PHE A 294 18.39 -21.22 12.36
N ASP A 295 18.43 -22.45 11.88
CA ASP A 295 19.65 -23.18 11.62
C ASP A 295 19.95 -23.29 10.11
N PRO A 296 21.10 -23.81 9.71
CA PRO A 296 21.41 -24.00 8.28
C PRO A 296 20.39 -24.86 7.52
N ALA A 297 19.72 -25.82 8.20
CA ALA A 297 18.71 -26.66 7.56
C ALA A 297 17.43 -25.88 7.22
N ASP A 298 17.04 -24.91 8.05
CA ASP A 298 15.92 -24.02 7.77
C ASP A 298 16.19 -23.15 6.53
N LEU A 299 17.44 -22.64 6.40
CA LEU A 299 17.86 -21.88 5.22
C LEU A 299 17.88 -22.77 3.97
N ASP A 300 18.39 -23.98 4.06
CA ASP A 300 18.45 -24.93 2.92
C ASP A 300 17.05 -25.32 2.46
N LYS A 301 16.13 -25.54 3.41
CA LYS A 301 14.72 -25.75 3.09
C LYS A 301 14.13 -24.54 2.37
N THR A 302 14.28 -23.35 2.92
CA THR A 302 13.77 -22.09 2.31
C THR A 302 14.38 -21.89 0.92
N ARG A 303 15.67 -22.15 0.74
CA ARG A 303 16.36 -22.09 -0.57
C ARG A 303 15.75 -23.07 -1.57
N SER A 304 15.45 -24.29 -1.13
CA SER A 304 14.79 -25.30 -1.96
C SER A 304 13.38 -24.88 -2.36
N ASP A 305 12.60 -24.39 -1.39
CA ASP A 305 11.21 -23.94 -1.61
C ASP A 305 11.15 -22.75 -2.58
N LEU A 306 12.02 -21.74 -2.41
CA LEU A 306 12.10 -20.58 -3.30
C LEU A 306 12.60 -20.96 -4.70
N ARG A 307 13.53 -21.91 -4.84
CA ARG A 307 13.97 -22.44 -6.13
C ARG A 307 12.86 -23.22 -6.84
N GLN A 308 12.07 -24.00 -6.10
CA GLN A 308 10.92 -24.69 -6.67
C GLN A 308 9.85 -23.69 -7.11
N HIS A 309 9.54 -22.70 -6.24
CA HIS A 309 8.61 -21.63 -6.58
C HIS A 309 9.02 -20.87 -7.85
N TRP A 310 10.33 -20.57 -7.99
CA TRP A 310 10.85 -19.98 -9.24
C TRP A 310 10.54 -20.81 -10.47
N LYS A 311 10.78 -22.15 -10.41
CA LYS A 311 10.50 -23.05 -11.54
C LYS A 311 9.01 -23.06 -11.92
N ASP A 312 8.14 -22.96 -10.91
CA ASP A 312 6.70 -23.09 -11.10
C ASP A 312 6.06 -21.77 -11.55
N GLN A 313 6.59 -20.61 -11.12
CA GLN A 313 5.92 -19.31 -11.27
C GLN A 313 6.64 -18.31 -12.18
N ALA A 314 7.92 -18.48 -12.47
CA ALA A 314 8.66 -17.50 -13.27
C ALA A 314 8.12 -17.35 -14.69
N ASP A 315 7.73 -18.44 -15.35
CA ASP A 315 7.14 -18.41 -16.69
C ASP A 315 5.68 -17.90 -16.69
N PRO A 316 4.76 -18.40 -15.83
CA PRO A 316 3.41 -17.88 -15.73
C PRO A 316 3.34 -16.38 -15.43
N LEU A 317 4.24 -15.87 -14.57
CA LEU A 317 4.30 -14.46 -14.21
C LEU A 317 5.19 -13.62 -15.13
N ASN A 318 5.72 -14.24 -16.20
CA ASN A 318 6.65 -13.59 -17.12
C ASN A 318 7.82 -12.91 -16.40
N ALA A 319 8.29 -13.54 -15.32
CA ALA A 319 9.32 -13.01 -14.42
C ALA A 319 10.75 -13.19 -14.94
N LYS A 320 10.92 -13.55 -16.22
CA LYS A 320 12.24 -13.62 -16.85
C LYS A 320 12.89 -12.23 -16.86
N PRO A 321 14.22 -12.12 -16.66
CA PRO A 321 14.91 -10.85 -16.81
C PRO A 321 14.57 -10.21 -18.15
N LEU A 322 14.51 -8.87 -18.19
CA LEU A 322 14.16 -8.05 -19.36
C LEU A 322 14.84 -8.48 -20.66
N ASN A 323 15.99 -9.16 -20.57
CA ASN A 323 16.69 -9.82 -21.66
C ASN A 323 17.61 -10.90 -21.10
N ALA A 324 17.98 -11.89 -21.91
CA ALA A 324 19.08 -12.81 -21.58
C ALA A 324 20.43 -12.09 -21.43
N THR A 325 20.55 -10.88 -21.99
CA THR A 325 21.75 -10.04 -21.94
C THR A 325 21.92 -9.42 -20.55
N PRO A 326 23.09 -9.53 -19.92
CA PRO A 326 23.38 -8.90 -18.63
C PRO A 326 23.16 -7.38 -18.67
N VAL A 327 22.67 -6.80 -17.56
CA VAL A 327 22.35 -5.35 -17.45
C VAL A 327 23.55 -4.49 -17.81
N ALA A 328 24.76 -4.83 -17.33
CA ALA A 328 25.99 -4.10 -17.68
C ALA A 328 26.25 -4.07 -19.19
N GLN A 329 26.03 -5.20 -19.88
CA GLN A 329 26.19 -5.25 -21.35
C GLN A 329 25.11 -4.44 -22.07
N GLN A 330 23.86 -4.47 -21.57
CA GLN A 330 22.79 -3.63 -22.12
C GLN A 330 23.09 -2.14 -21.98
N ILE A 331 23.67 -1.70 -20.85
CA ILE A 331 24.12 -0.32 -20.63
C ILE A 331 25.19 0.05 -21.65
N ALA A 332 26.23 -0.78 -21.78
CA ALA A 332 27.33 -0.55 -22.71
C ALA A 332 26.86 -0.41 -24.18
N GLN A 333 25.79 -1.11 -24.54
CA GLN A 333 25.21 -1.15 -25.89
C GLN A 333 24.01 -0.21 -26.09
N ASP A 334 23.70 0.68 -25.13
CA ASP A 334 22.50 1.53 -25.11
C ASP A 334 21.16 0.75 -25.19
N GLY A 335 21.20 -0.56 -24.89
CA GLY A 335 20.05 -1.47 -25.00
C GLY A 335 18.98 -1.28 -23.91
N LEU A 336 19.26 -0.52 -22.84
CA LEU A 336 18.27 -0.20 -21.81
C LEU A 336 17.39 0.99 -22.18
N GLY A 337 17.76 1.79 -23.19
CA GLY A 337 17.01 2.99 -23.58
C GLY A 337 16.99 4.05 -22.47
N LEU A 338 18.11 4.26 -21.78
CA LEU A 338 18.25 5.30 -20.77
C LEU A 338 18.25 6.69 -21.42
N THR A 339 17.46 7.60 -20.87
CA THR A 339 17.52 9.02 -21.19
C THR A 339 18.37 9.73 -20.14
N TRP A 340 19.50 10.27 -20.54
CA TRP A 340 20.39 11.01 -19.66
C TRP A 340 19.86 12.43 -19.48
N THR A 341 19.77 12.86 -18.23
CA THR A 341 19.18 14.15 -17.89
C THR A 341 19.48 14.53 -16.45
N ARG A 342 19.42 15.83 -16.18
CA ARG A 342 19.45 16.33 -14.81
C ARG A 342 18.32 15.68 -14.01
N THR A 343 18.68 15.05 -12.89
CA THR A 343 17.76 14.40 -11.96
C THR A 343 18.15 14.81 -10.54
N GLU A 344 17.16 15.18 -9.74
CA GLU A 344 17.33 15.60 -8.34
C GLU A 344 16.62 14.58 -7.45
N PHE A 345 17.26 14.19 -6.36
CA PHE A 345 16.68 13.34 -5.35
C PHE A 345 16.26 14.17 -4.13
N VAL A 346 15.06 13.94 -3.63
CA VAL A 346 14.54 14.55 -2.40
C VAL A 346 13.86 13.48 -1.55
N ALA A 347 14.17 13.45 -0.26
CA ALA A 347 13.60 12.49 0.66
C ALA A 347 13.40 13.09 2.05
N ASP A 348 12.44 12.53 2.79
CA ASP A 348 12.34 12.77 4.22
C ASP A 348 13.51 12.07 4.94
N SER A 349 13.96 12.66 6.04
CA SER A 349 14.91 12.01 6.95
C SER A 349 14.16 11.06 7.90
N PRO A 350 14.79 9.94 8.37
CA PRO A 350 14.24 9.10 9.42
C PRO A 350 13.92 9.87 10.71
N VAL A 351 14.56 11.02 10.94
CA VAL A 351 14.31 11.95 12.07
C VAL A 351 12.83 12.37 12.14
N LYS A 352 12.12 12.46 11.01
CA LYS A 352 10.67 12.74 10.96
C LYS A 352 9.86 11.76 11.83
N ILE A 353 10.34 10.53 11.96
CA ILE A 353 9.70 9.47 12.76
C ILE A 353 10.40 9.29 14.12
N GLU A 354 11.72 9.38 14.17
CA GLU A 354 12.51 9.25 15.40
C GLU A 354 12.18 10.34 16.40
N HIS A 355 12.07 11.58 15.92
CA HIS A 355 11.85 12.80 16.69
C HIS A 355 10.68 13.60 16.06
N PRO A 356 9.43 13.18 16.29
CA PRO A 356 8.27 13.80 15.68
C PRO A 356 8.18 15.29 16.01
N ASP A 357 8.22 16.13 15.00
CA ASP A 357 8.02 17.57 15.08
C ASP A 357 6.78 17.96 14.28
N LYS A 358 5.90 18.75 14.87
CA LYS A 358 4.68 19.27 14.23
C LYS A 358 4.98 20.25 13.11
N ASP A 359 6.12 20.93 13.22
CA ASP A 359 6.56 21.95 12.25
C ASP A 359 7.48 21.36 11.17
N TYR A 360 7.69 20.03 11.19
CA TYR A 360 8.48 19.35 10.17
C TYR A 360 7.87 19.54 8.78
N LYS A 361 8.68 20.04 7.88
CA LYS A 361 8.30 20.25 6.49
C LYS A 361 8.95 19.20 5.63
N SER A 362 8.15 18.32 5.06
CA SER A 362 8.62 17.25 4.17
C SER A 362 9.32 17.84 2.93
N PRO A 363 10.62 17.58 2.72
CA PRO A 363 11.34 18.08 1.56
C PRO A 363 10.71 17.69 0.21
N PRO A 364 10.23 16.43 0.00
CA PRO A 364 9.53 16.07 -1.22
C PRO A 364 8.27 16.92 -1.46
N MET A 365 7.48 17.17 -0.41
CA MET A 365 6.27 18.00 -0.51
C MET A 365 6.61 19.46 -0.81
N GLN A 366 7.60 20.03 -0.12
CA GLN A 366 8.05 21.40 -0.39
C GLN A 366 8.52 21.56 -1.82
N ARG A 367 9.35 20.60 -2.29
CA ARG A 367 9.89 20.67 -3.65
C ARG A 367 8.80 20.59 -4.71
N LEU A 368 7.79 19.73 -4.51
CA LEU A 368 6.63 19.67 -5.40
C LEU A 368 5.86 20.98 -5.42
N ILE A 369 5.61 21.59 -4.26
CA ILE A 369 4.90 22.89 -4.16
C ILE A 369 5.70 24.00 -4.87
N GLU A 370 7.00 24.06 -4.70
CA GLU A 370 7.87 25.04 -5.39
C GLU A 370 7.76 24.90 -6.91
N LEU A 371 7.87 23.68 -7.43
CA LEU A 371 7.77 23.41 -8.86
C LEU A 371 6.37 23.72 -9.41
N ALA A 372 5.32 23.35 -8.70
CA ALA A 372 3.94 23.65 -9.08
C ALA A 372 3.66 25.17 -9.10
N ASN A 373 4.28 25.91 -8.18
CA ASN A 373 4.19 27.38 -8.17
C ASN A 373 4.93 28.04 -9.35
N GLN A 374 5.90 27.35 -9.96
CA GLN A 374 6.62 27.83 -11.16
C GLN A 374 5.93 27.42 -12.46
N ALA A 375 4.88 26.60 -12.39
CA ALA A 375 4.14 26.16 -13.58
C ALA A 375 3.61 27.35 -14.38
N SER A 376 3.70 27.26 -15.70
CA SER A 376 3.28 28.29 -16.65
C SER A 376 2.07 27.88 -17.50
N SER A 377 1.82 26.59 -17.67
CA SER A 377 0.76 26.09 -18.54
C SER A 377 -0.15 25.05 -17.88
N GLU A 378 0.44 23.99 -17.28
CA GLU A 378 -0.35 22.95 -16.67
C GLU A 378 0.39 22.22 -15.53
N VAL A 379 -0.39 21.71 -14.57
CA VAL A 379 0.02 20.77 -13.54
C VAL A 379 -0.88 19.54 -13.62
N LEU A 380 -0.28 18.36 -13.90
CA LEU A 380 -0.98 17.09 -13.92
C LEU A 380 -0.60 16.29 -12.68
N ILE A 381 -1.59 15.85 -11.93
CA ILE A 381 -1.44 15.17 -10.65
C ILE A 381 -2.02 13.77 -10.74
N ILE A 382 -1.19 12.75 -10.52
CA ILE A 382 -1.61 11.37 -10.28
C ILE A 382 -1.34 11.07 -8.80
N SER A 383 -2.39 10.89 -8.01
CA SER A 383 -2.28 10.53 -6.60
C SER A 383 -3.45 9.64 -6.18
N PRO A 384 -3.21 8.38 -5.81
CA PRO A 384 -4.27 7.46 -5.39
C PRO A 384 -4.95 7.91 -4.11
N TYR A 385 -4.18 8.51 -3.19
CA TYR A 385 -4.63 9.12 -1.97
C TYR A 385 -4.44 10.63 -2.11
N PHE A 386 -5.56 11.33 -2.20
CA PHE A 386 -5.59 12.76 -2.49
C PHE A 386 -6.52 13.47 -1.49
N VAL A 387 -5.94 14.04 -0.45
CA VAL A 387 -6.67 14.76 0.61
C VAL A 387 -6.01 16.12 0.81
N PRO A 388 -6.40 17.15 0.00
CA PRO A 388 -5.68 18.42 -0.05
C PRO A 388 -5.89 19.32 1.16
N HIS A 389 -6.91 19.09 1.96
CA HIS A 389 -7.37 20.01 2.99
C HIS A 389 -7.60 21.44 2.44
N ASP A 390 -8.00 22.37 3.29
CA ASP A 390 -8.24 23.76 2.89
C ASP A 390 -6.99 24.48 2.37
N GLU A 391 -5.82 24.12 2.93
CA GLU A 391 -4.53 24.71 2.49
C GLU A 391 -4.14 24.25 1.10
N GLY A 392 -4.30 22.97 0.79
CA GLY A 392 -4.07 22.44 -0.54
C GLY A 392 -5.05 23.00 -1.57
N VAL A 393 -6.34 23.14 -1.21
CA VAL A 393 -7.33 23.79 -2.08
C VAL A 393 -6.92 25.24 -2.38
N LYS A 394 -6.47 26.01 -1.37
CA LYS A 394 -5.96 27.38 -1.57
C LYS A 394 -4.73 27.42 -2.47
N ALA A 395 -3.79 26.48 -2.29
CA ALA A 395 -2.60 26.40 -3.12
C ALA A 395 -2.96 26.09 -4.59
N LEU A 396 -3.87 25.14 -4.83
CA LEU A 396 -4.35 24.82 -6.17
C LEU A 396 -5.13 25.99 -6.80
N ALA A 397 -5.96 26.71 -6.01
CA ALA A 397 -6.65 27.90 -6.45
C ALA A 397 -5.68 29.04 -6.86
N ALA A 398 -4.57 29.20 -6.15
CA ALA A 398 -3.54 30.17 -6.50
C ALA A 398 -2.85 29.82 -7.85
N ILE A 399 -2.68 28.54 -8.16
CA ILE A 399 -2.13 28.07 -9.43
C ILE A 399 -3.14 28.31 -10.57
N THR A 400 -4.39 27.86 -10.41
CA THR A 400 -5.43 28.06 -11.43
C THR A 400 -5.75 29.54 -11.66
N GLY A 401 -5.69 30.37 -10.58
CA GLY A 401 -5.87 31.84 -10.66
C GLY A 401 -4.83 32.56 -11.53
N ARG A 402 -3.67 31.93 -11.81
CA ARG A 402 -2.69 32.42 -12.78
C ARG A 402 -2.97 31.97 -14.23
N GLY A 403 -4.07 31.23 -14.45
CA GLY A 403 -4.40 30.68 -15.77
C GLY A 403 -3.75 29.31 -16.06
N VAL A 404 -3.03 28.73 -15.11
CA VAL A 404 -2.43 27.39 -15.23
C VAL A 404 -3.52 26.33 -15.07
N LYS A 405 -3.56 25.36 -15.97
CA LYS A 405 -4.51 24.23 -15.89
C LYS A 405 -4.02 23.24 -14.83
N VAL A 406 -4.89 22.93 -13.86
CA VAL A 406 -4.61 21.89 -12.88
C VAL A 406 -5.57 20.73 -13.08
N LYS A 407 -5.04 19.53 -13.31
CA LYS A 407 -5.82 18.30 -13.50
C LYS A 407 -5.39 17.25 -12.52
N VAL A 408 -6.35 16.59 -11.87
CA VAL A 408 -6.11 15.56 -10.86
C VAL A 408 -6.75 14.25 -11.30
N LEU A 409 -5.96 13.17 -11.28
CA LEU A 409 -6.44 11.79 -11.40
C LEU A 409 -6.23 11.10 -10.06
N THR A 410 -7.33 10.70 -9.43
CA THR A 410 -7.35 9.94 -8.17
C THR A 410 -8.26 8.72 -8.28
N ASN A 411 -8.41 7.90 -7.23
CA ASN A 411 -9.34 6.78 -7.24
C ASN A 411 -10.79 7.25 -7.05
N SER A 412 -11.73 6.60 -7.73
CA SER A 412 -13.15 6.67 -7.35
C SER A 412 -13.41 5.88 -6.06
N LEU A 413 -14.54 6.11 -5.40
CA LEU A 413 -14.96 5.31 -4.24
C LEU A 413 -15.07 3.80 -4.57
N ALA A 414 -15.39 3.46 -5.80
CA ALA A 414 -15.46 2.07 -6.25
C ALA A 414 -14.07 1.45 -6.47
N ALA A 415 -13.08 2.23 -6.95
CA ALA A 415 -11.74 1.76 -7.26
C ALA A 415 -10.80 1.74 -6.06
N THR A 416 -10.95 2.66 -5.10
CA THR A 416 -10.01 2.80 -3.98
C THR A 416 -9.88 1.52 -3.15
N ASP A 417 -8.68 1.21 -2.72
CA ASP A 417 -8.37 0.19 -1.70
C ASP A 417 -8.59 0.73 -0.26
N ALA A 418 -8.54 2.07 -0.07
CA ALA A 418 -8.64 2.75 1.22
C ALA A 418 -9.90 3.67 1.29
N VAL A 419 -11.04 3.12 1.72
CA VAL A 419 -12.31 3.86 1.83
C VAL A 419 -12.21 5.06 2.77
N ALA A 420 -11.40 4.98 3.83
CA ALA A 420 -11.19 6.08 4.76
C ALA A 420 -10.58 7.32 4.07
N VAL A 421 -9.61 7.11 3.16
CA VAL A 421 -9.01 8.21 2.38
C VAL A 421 -10.07 8.89 1.50
N GLN A 422 -11.00 8.12 0.93
CA GLN A 422 -12.09 8.68 0.14
C GLN A 422 -13.03 9.56 0.98
N ALA A 423 -13.23 9.22 2.26
CA ALA A 423 -13.98 10.05 3.18
C ALA A 423 -13.28 11.40 3.43
N GLY A 424 -11.96 11.41 3.52
CA GLY A 424 -11.16 12.64 3.63
C GLY A 424 -11.15 13.48 2.34
N TYR A 425 -11.19 12.85 1.17
CA TYR A 425 -11.17 13.51 -0.13
C TYR A 425 -12.53 14.15 -0.51
N ALA A 426 -13.62 13.42 -0.28
CA ALA A 426 -14.95 13.78 -0.80
C ALA A 426 -15.42 15.20 -0.45
N PRO A 427 -15.18 15.76 0.75
CA PRO A 427 -15.56 17.13 1.10
C PRO A 427 -14.89 18.20 0.22
N TYR A 428 -13.71 17.90 -0.33
CA TYR A 428 -12.91 18.88 -1.09
C TYR A 428 -13.21 18.89 -2.59
N ARG A 429 -14.03 17.97 -3.12
CA ARG A 429 -14.42 17.94 -4.54
C ARG A 429 -15.03 19.27 -5.00
N VAL A 430 -16.04 19.76 -4.28
CA VAL A 430 -16.73 21.02 -4.62
C VAL A 430 -15.82 22.24 -4.50
N PRO A 431 -15.06 22.44 -3.42
CA PRO A 431 -14.08 23.52 -3.32
C PRO A 431 -13.06 23.53 -4.46
N MET A 432 -12.50 22.39 -4.82
CA MET A 432 -11.52 22.27 -5.90
C MET A 432 -12.12 22.60 -7.28
N LEU A 433 -13.31 22.08 -7.60
CA LEU A 433 -14.00 22.40 -8.86
C LEU A 433 -14.32 23.89 -8.97
N LYS A 434 -14.72 24.54 -7.85
CA LYS A 434 -14.91 26.00 -7.80
C LYS A 434 -13.62 26.78 -7.97
N ALA A 435 -12.49 26.19 -7.55
CA ALA A 435 -11.15 26.73 -7.76
C ALA A 435 -10.64 26.52 -9.20
N GLY A 436 -11.41 25.89 -10.09
CA GLY A 436 -11.02 25.63 -11.48
C GLY A 436 -10.13 24.41 -11.69
N VAL A 437 -10.04 23.52 -10.71
CA VAL A 437 -9.33 22.23 -10.83
C VAL A 437 -10.21 21.26 -11.60
N GLU A 438 -9.65 20.55 -12.58
CA GLU A 438 -10.32 19.45 -13.27
C GLU A 438 -10.08 18.15 -12.50
N LEU A 439 -11.16 17.46 -12.13
CA LEU A 439 -11.10 16.21 -11.34
C LEU A 439 -11.51 15.01 -12.17
N TYR A 440 -10.68 13.98 -12.10
CA TYR A 440 -10.90 12.68 -12.73
C TYR A 440 -10.80 11.59 -11.67
N GLU A 441 -11.78 10.70 -11.59
CA GLU A 441 -11.82 9.57 -10.68
C GLU A 441 -11.72 8.26 -11.45
N PHE A 442 -10.64 7.51 -11.19
CA PHE A 442 -10.32 6.27 -11.87
C PHE A 442 -11.40 5.20 -11.63
N LYS A 443 -11.83 4.51 -12.69
CA LYS A 443 -12.83 3.45 -12.62
C LYS A 443 -12.23 2.13 -12.12
N PRO A 444 -13.01 1.27 -11.44
CA PRO A 444 -12.62 -0.10 -11.12
C PRO A 444 -12.67 -0.98 -12.38
N VAL A 445 -11.78 -0.76 -13.33
CA VAL A 445 -11.73 -1.51 -14.60
C VAL A 445 -11.36 -2.96 -14.32
N GLN A 446 -12.02 -3.91 -14.99
CA GLN A 446 -11.61 -5.32 -14.94
C GLN A 446 -10.23 -5.48 -15.57
N ALA A 447 -9.40 -6.36 -15.00
CA ALA A 447 -8.09 -6.68 -15.55
C ALA A 447 -8.25 -7.25 -16.96
N GLU A 448 -7.57 -6.66 -17.95
CA GLU A 448 -7.50 -7.22 -19.31
C GLU A 448 -6.72 -8.53 -19.26
N GLY A 449 -7.34 -9.63 -19.71
CA GLY A 449 -6.64 -10.89 -20.00
C GLY A 449 -7.01 -12.11 -19.17
N GLU A 450 -7.90 -12.02 -18.18
CA GLU A 450 -8.33 -13.21 -17.43
C GLU A 450 -9.83 -13.49 -17.61
N GLY A 451 -10.14 -14.78 -17.78
CA GLY A 451 -11.52 -15.26 -17.90
C GLY A 451 -12.37 -14.76 -16.72
N ARG A 452 -13.63 -14.43 -16.99
CA ARG A 452 -14.59 -13.85 -16.06
C ARG A 452 -14.44 -14.39 -14.64
N PRO A 453 -14.07 -13.57 -13.63
CA PRO A 453 -14.01 -14.02 -12.26
C PRO A 453 -15.39 -14.51 -11.83
N ARG A 454 -15.46 -15.69 -11.22
CA ARG A 454 -16.69 -16.16 -10.57
C ARG A 454 -17.04 -15.18 -9.47
N ALA A 455 -18.20 -14.54 -9.57
CA ALA A 455 -18.77 -13.75 -8.50
C ALA A 455 -18.93 -14.65 -7.27
N GLY A 456 -18.12 -14.41 -6.23
CA GLY A 456 -18.35 -15.00 -4.91
C GLY A 456 -19.62 -14.40 -4.29
N LEU A 457 -20.20 -15.05 -3.28
CA LEU A 457 -21.45 -14.67 -2.60
C LEU A 457 -21.46 -13.21 -2.09
N PHE A 458 -20.31 -12.54 -2.03
CA PHE A 458 -20.10 -11.15 -1.63
C PHE A 458 -19.56 -10.24 -2.74
N GLY A 459 -19.64 -10.66 -4.01
CA GLY A 459 -19.41 -9.79 -5.16
C GLY A 459 -17.99 -9.21 -5.29
N SER A 460 -16.92 -9.96 -4.94
CA SER A 460 -15.56 -9.50 -5.21
C SER A 460 -15.23 -9.72 -6.69
N GLN A 461 -15.51 -8.70 -7.51
CA GLN A 461 -14.93 -8.61 -8.84
C GLN A 461 -13.46 -8.20 -8.71
N SER A 462 -12.59 -8.75 -9.56
CA SER A 462 -11.22 -8.25 -9.71
C SER A 462 -11.25 -6.74 -9.96
N ARG A 463 -10.52 -5.99 -9.15
CA ARG A 463 -10.50 -4.53 -9.22
C ARG A 463 -9.13 -4.03 -9.60
N VAL A 464 -9.11 -3.05 -10.49
CA VAL A 464 -7.91 -2.25 -10.74
C VAL A 464 -8.03 -0.96 -9.92
N SER A 465 -6.98 -0.62 -9.18
CA SER A 465 -6.87 0.61 -8.40
C SER A 465 -5.64 1.39 -8.85
N LEU A 466 -5.73 2.70 -8.84
CA LEU A 466 -4.58 3.57 -9.06
C LEU A 466 -3.68 3.54 -7.83
N HIS A 467 -2.35 3.43 -8.04
CA HIS A 467 -1.37 3.52 -6.95
C HIS A 467 -0.14 4.39 -7.30
N ALA A 468 0.03 4.81 -8.56
CA ALA A 468 1.10 5.71 -8.99
C ALA A 468 1.04 7.08 -8.30
N LYS A 469 2.20 7.63 -7.95
CA LYS A 469 2.39 8.97 -7.43
C LYS A 469 3.34 9.70 -8.37
N ALA A 470 2.75 10.51 -9.26
CA ALA A 470 3.50 11.21 -10.31
C ALA A 470 2.87 12.58 -10.59
N TYR A 471 3.72 13.58 -10.69
CA TYR A 471 3.33 14.98 -10.85
C TYR A 471 4.10 15.56 -12.03
N MET A 472 3.41 15.99 -13.06
CA MET A 472 4.01 16.57 -14.24
C MET A 472 3.76 18.07 -14.29
N ILE A 473 4.83 18.86 -14.43
CA ILE A 473 4.80 20.30 -14.51
C ILE A 473 5.13 20.70 -15.95
N ASP A 474 4.20 21.36 -16.62
CA ASP A 474 4.33 21.85 -18.01
C ASP A 474 4.81 20.77 -19.00
N ARG A 475 4.53 19.49 -18.73
CA ARG A 475 5.03 18.31 -19.48
C ARG A 475 6.54 18.33 -19.71
N SER A 476 7.29 19.00 -18.83
CA SER A 476 8.74 19.17 -18.94
C SER A 476 9.51 18.72 -17.70
N ILE A 477 8.86 18.66 -16.55
CA ILE A 477 9.40 18.16 -15.29
C ILE A 477 8.47 17.07 -14.78
N LEU A 478 9.05 15.94 -14.35
CA LEU A 478 8.33 14.86 -13.68
C LEU A 478 8.84 14.76 -12.24
N VAL A 479 7.94 14.82 -11.28
CA VAL A 479 8.20 14.43 -9.89
C VAL A 479 7.54 13.07 -9.67
N ILE A 480 8.30 12.07 -9.24
CA ILE A 480 7.83 10.69 -9.10
C ILE A 480 8.47 10.01 -7.90
N GLY A 481 7.70 9.23 -7.15
CA GLY A 481 8.23 8.51 -5.99
C GLY A 481 7.15 7.80 -5.18
N SER A 482 7.30 7.86 -3.85
CA SER A 482 6.38 7.20 -2.91
C SER A 482 5.30 8.13 -2.35
N MET A 483 5.45 9.46 -2.49
CA MET A 483 4.65 10.49 -1.83
C MET A 483 3.26 10.66 -2.44
N ASN A 484 2.21 10.50 -1.63
CA ASN A 484 0.85 10.92 -1.96
C ASN A 484 0.61 12.41 -1.62
N LEU A 485 -0.47 12.98 -2.11
CA LEU A 485 -0.95 14.30 -1.68
C LEU A 485 -1.99 14.15 -0.57
N ASP A 486 -1.54 13.71 0.59
CA ASP A 486 -2.36 13.52 1.78
C ASP A 486 -1.60 13.92 3.07
N PRO A 487 -2.29 14.10 4.22
CA PRO A 487 -1.68 14.46 5.48
C PRO A 487 -0.67 13.42 6.00
N ARG A 488 -0.85 12.15 5.67
CA ARG A 488 0.08 11.09 6.11
C ARG A 488 1.44 11.27 5.45
N SER A 489 1.48 11.48 4.14
CA SER A 489 2.73 11.74 3.41
C SER A 489 3.35 13.07 3.84
N ALA A 490 2.53 14.10 4.08
CA ALA A 490 3.03 15.40 4.53
C ALA A 490 3.68 15.35 5.93
N SER A 491 3.06 14.64 6.91
CA SER A 491 3.40 14.80 8.34
C SER A 491 3.75 13.53 9.08
N LEU A 492 3.32 12.36 8.63
CA LEU A 492 3.45 11.11 9.38
C LEU A 492 4.45 10.15 8.76
N ASN A 493 4.30 9.83 7.49
CA ASN A 493 5.16 8.89 6.79
C ASN A 493 6.42 9.58 6.28
N THR A 494 7.50 8.82 6.15
CA THR A 494 8.63 9.28 5.36
C THR A 494 8.47 8.87 3.90
N GLU A 495 8.86 9.76 3.01
CA GLU A 495 8.68 9.64 1.57
C GLU A 495 9.99 9.95 0.83
N LEU A 496 10.05 9.51 -0.42
CA LEU A 496 11.10 9.89 -1.37
C LEU A 496 10.48 10.30 -2.72
N ALA A 497 11.17 11.15 -3.44
CA ALA A 497 10.83 11.51 -4.81
C ALA A 497 12.06 11.80 -5.65
N LEU A 498 11.96 11.55 -6.95
CA LEU A 498 12.86 12.04 -7.98
C LEU A 498 12.21 13.19 -8.73
N VAL A 499 12.97 14.23 -9.01
CA VAL A 499 12.61 15.32 -9.91
C VAL A 499 13.42 15.17 -11.18
N ILE A 500 12.76 14.86 -12.29
CA ILE A 500 13.40 14.57 -13.59
C ILE A 500 13.10 15.73 -14.54
N TYR A 501 14.14 16.44 -14.98
CA TYR A 501 14.04 17.61 -15.84
C TYR A 501 14.18 17.24 -17.32
N ASN A 502 13.16 16.55 -17.86
CA ASN A 502 13.19 16.07 -19.23
C ASN A 502 11.81 16.04 -19.87
N LYS A 503 11.65 16.73 -21.01
CA LYS A 503 10.39 16.81 -21.74
C LYS A 503 9.91 15.46 -22.30
N GLN A 504 10.82 14.59 -22.71
CA GLN A 504 10.46 13.27 -23.23
C GLN A 504 9.89 12.39 -22.12
N ILE A 505 10.60 12.28 -20.99
CA ILE A 505 10.19 11.48 -19.82
C ILE A 505 8.91 12.05 -19.18
N ALA A 506 8.84 13.37 -18.96
CA ALA A 506 7.64 14.01 -18.45
C ALA A 506 6.45 13.88 -19.41
N GLY A 507 6.70 13.95 -20.72
CA GLY A 507 5.69 13.73 -21.76
C GLY A 507 5.23 12.28 -21.82
N GLU A 508 6.08 11.30 -21.53
CA GLU A 508 5.71 9.89 -21.42
C GLU A 508 4.78 9.67 -20.21
N ALA A 509 5.13 10.22 -19.03
CA ALA A 509 4.28 10.19 -17.86
C ALA A 509 2.93 10.92 -18.08
N ALA A 510 2.96 12.07 -18.78
CA ALA A 510 1.76 12.81 -19.15
C ALA A 510 0.84 12.01 -20.10
N ARG A 511 1.39 11.23 -21.04
CA ARG A 511 0.57 10.32 -21.85
C ARG A 511 -0.11 9.23 -21.03
N LEU A 512 0.54 8.74 -19.96
CA LEU A 512 -0.11 7.81 -19.02
C LEU A 512 -1.26 8.49 -18.26
N PHE A 513 -1.08 9.76 -17.87
CA PHE A 513 -2.15 10.57 -17.28
C PHE A 513 -3.31 10.74 -18.27
N ASP A 514 -3.04 11.19 -19.51
CA ASP A 514 -4.03 11.40 -20.55
C ASP A 514 -4.82 10.10 -20.86
N ALA A 515 -4.11 8.96 -20.92
CA ALA A 515 -4.74 7.65 -21.09
C ALA A 515 -5.56 7.24 -19.85
N GLY A 516 -5.12 7.58 -18.65
CA GLY A 516 -5.82 7.28 -17.39
C GLY A 516 -7.07 8.13 -17.19
N THR A 517 -7.11 9.36 -17.73
CA THR A 517 -8.26 10.29 -17.67
C THR A 517 -9.22 10.14 -18.86
N ALA A 518 -8.90 9.24 -19.81
CA ALA A 518 -9.81 8.96 -20.92
C ALA A 518 -11.19 8.55 -20.40
N PRO A 519 -12.29 8.98 -21.08
CA PRO A 519 -13.67 8.74 -20.60
C PRO A 519 -14.01 7.28 -20.33
N ALA A 520 -13.41 6.35 -21.07
CA ALA A 520 -13.57 4.91 -20.81
C ALA A 520 -12.91 4.43 -19.50
N ARG A 521 -11.93 5.17 -18.94
CA ARG A 521 -11.11 4.74 -17.80
C ARG A 521 -11.34 5.55 -16.53
N ALA A 522 -11.88 6.76 -16.63
CA ALA A 522 -12.16 7.62 -15.49
C ALA A 522 -13.51 8.31 -15.63
N TYR A 523 -14.08 8.64 -14.49
CA TYR A 523 -15.20 9.58 -14.40
C TYR A 523 -14.66 11.00 -14.35
N ARG A 524 -15.16 11.89 -15.20
CA ARG A 524 -14.96 13.32 -15.02
C ARG A 524 -15.96 13.81 -13.98
N VAL A 525 -15.47 14.47 -12.94
CA VAL A 525 -16.30 15.03 -11.86
C VAL A 525 -16.53 16.51 -12.13
N GLU A 526 -17.78 16.95 -12.12
CA GLU A 526 -18.15 18.33 -12.44
C GLU A 526 -19.24 18.83 -11.48
N LEU A 527 -19.37 20.16 -11.39
CA LEU A 527 -20.53 20.77 -10.72
C LEU A 527 -21.79 20.60 -11.56
N ALA A 528 -22.83 20.09 -10.95
CA ALA A 528 -24.11 19.93 -11.63
C ALA A 528 -24.68 21.30 -12.05
N SER A 529 -25.09 21.44 -13.32
CA SER A 529 -25.77 22.66 -13.80
C SER A 529 -27.15 22.81 -13.15
N PRO A 530 -27.69 24.04 -13.06
CA PRO A 530 -29.06 24.26 -12.55
C PRO A 530 -30.12 23.43 -13.28
N ALA A 531 -29.97 23.19 -14.57
CA ALA A 531 -30.87 22.37 -15.37
C ALA A 531 -30.83 20.89 -14.96
N VAL A 532 -29.62 20.34 -14.72
CA VAL A 532 -29.45 18.97 -14.23
C VAL A 532 -30.02 18.82 -12.82
N LEU A 533 -29.78 19.78 -11.92
CA LEU A 533 -30.34 19.79 -10.57
C LEU A 533 -31.88 19.87 -10.59
N ALA A 534 -32.48 20.64 -11.49
CA ALA A 534 -33.92 20.72 -11.65
C ALA A 534 -34.50 19.37 -12.14
N GLY A 535 -33.85 18.70 -13.07
CA GLY A 535 -34.24 17.37 -13.54
C GLY A 535 -34.17 16.30 -12.42
N LEU A 536 -33.14 16.34 -11.61
CA LEU A 536 -32.96 15.41 -10.48
C LEU A 536 -33.99 15.57 -9.36
N LYS A 537 -34.47 16.82 -9.10
CA LYS A 537 -35.56 17.06 -8.14
C LYS A 537 -36.84 16.29 -8.48
N ASN A 538 -37.10 16.11 -9.76
CA ASN A 538 -38.31 15.42 -10.24
C ASN A 538 -38.23 13.90 -10.12
N THR A 539 -37.03 13.34 -9.88
CA THR A 539 -36.81 11.89 -9.74
C THR A 539 -36.72 11.40 -8.29
N GLY A 540 -36.82 12.33 -7.29
CA GLY A 540 -36.68 12.01 -5.88
C GLY A 540 -35.26 11.58 -5.47
N SER A 541 -34.27 11.76 -6.34
CA SER A 541 -32.87 11.44 -6.07
C SER A 541 -32.27 12.43 -5.06
N PRO A 542 -31.30 11.99 -4.20
CA PRO A 542 -30.56 12.91 -3.34
C PRO A 542 -29.91 14.01 -4.17
N MET A 543 -30.04 15.27 -3.75
CA MET A 543 -29.42 16.39 -4.44
C MET A 543 -27.94 16.47 -4.14
N SER A 544 -27.12 15.85 -4.99
CA SER A 544 -25.69 16.10 -5.01
C SER A 544 -25.39 17.31 -5.89
N PRO A 545 -24.52 18.26 -5.46
CA PRO A 545 -24.04 19.33 -6.33
C PRO A 545 -23.06 18.83 -7.40
N LEU A 546 -22.76 17.53 -7.42
CA LEU A 546 -21.76 16.89 -8.28
C LEU A 546 -22.42 15.96 -9.28
N ILE A 547 -21.82 15.86 -10.45
CA ILE A 547 -22.08 14.83 -11.45
C ILE A 547 -20.78 14.16 -11.85
N TRP A 548 -20.87 12.87 -12.16
CA TRP A 548 -19.81 12.05 -12.72
C TRP A 548 -20.20 11.68 -14.14
N THR A 549 -19.38 12.04 -15.11
CA THR A 549 -19.62 11.75 -16.52
C THR A 549 -18.57 10.80 -17.04
N THR A 550 -19.00 9.84 -17.84
CA THR A 550 -18.13 8.86 -18.48
C THR A 550 -18.69 8.47 -19.85
N ASP A 551 -17.84 7.91 -20.71
CA ASP A 551 -18.22 7.32 -21.97
C ASP A 551 -17.84 5.84 -21.95
N ASP A 552 -18.84 4.96 -22.10
CA ASP A 552 -18.65 3.52 -22.21
C ASP A 552 -19.14 3.10 -23.60
N ASP A 553 -18.21 2.72 -24.45
CA ASP A 553 -18.48 2.26 -25.84
C ASP A 553 -19.28 3.25 -26.69
N GLY A 554 -19.02 4.56 -26.56
CA GLY A 554 -19.69 5.62 -27.28
C GLY A 554 -21.03 6.06 -26.66
N GLN A 555 -21.36 5.55 -25.48
CA GLN A 555 -22.52 5.99 -24.70
C GLN A 555 -22.06 6.83 -23.50
N VAL A 556 -22.49 8.10 -23.48
CA VAL A 556 -22.22 9.00 -22.36
C VAL A 556 -23.20 8.69 -21.21
N HIS A 557 -22.63 8.31 -20.07
CA HIS A 557 -23.38 8.09 -18.83
C HIS A 557 -23.08 9.21 -17.83
N THR A 558 -24.13 9.69 -17.18
CA THR A 558 -24.02 10.72 -16.12
C THR A 558 -24.67 10.21 -14.84
N TYR A 559 -23.95 10.32 -13.73
CA TYR A 559 -24.38 9.92 -12.40
C TYR A 559 -24.39 11.12 -11.47
N ASN A 560 -25.27 11.14 -10.47
CA ASN A 560 -25.33 12.14 -9.40
C ASN A 560 -24.93 11.59 -8.03
N PHE A 561 -24.26 10.46 -8.02
CA PHE A 561 -23.70 9.77 -6.86
C PHE A 561 -22.42 9.05 -7.27
N ASP A 562 -21.60 8.61 -6.30
CA ASP A 562 -20.36 7.87 -6.56
C ASP A 562 -20.66 6.59 -7.36
N PRO A 563 -20.28 6.51 -8.66
CA PRO A 563 -20.69 5.42 -9.54
C PRO A 563 -20.05 4.09 -9.12
N GLN A 564 -20.78 2.99 -9.31
CA GLN A 564 -20.33 1.62 -9.03
C GLN A 564 -19.89 1.38 -7.56
N ALA A 565 -20.05 2.36 -6.67
CA ALA A 565 -19.81 2.18 -5.25
C ALA A 565 -20.98 1.43 -4.62
N GLY A 566 -20.73 0.22 -4.10
CA GLY A 566 -21.73 -0.58 -3.41
C GLY A 566 -22.22 0.10 -2.12
N LEU A 567 -23.43 -0.26 -1.67
CA LEU A 567 -24.04 0.30 -0.44
C LEU A 567 -23.08 0.26 0.76
N TYR A 568 -22.35 -0.83 0.94
CA TYR A 568 -21.37 -0.99 2.03
C TYR A 568 -20.29 0.09 2.03
N ARG A 569 -19.71 0.43 0.85
CA ARG A 569 -18.69 1.46 0.73
C ARG A 569 -19.25 2.86 1.01
N ASN A 570 -20.45 3.16 0.53
CA ASN A 570 -21.13 4.44 0.82
C ASN A 570 -21.42 4.60 2.32
N VAL A 571 -21.94 3.57 2.98
CA VAL A 571 -22.20 3.58 4.43
C VAL A 571 -20.90 3.73 5.21
N LEU A 572 -19.86 3.00 4.83
CA LEU A 572 -18.56 3.06 5.50
C LEU A 572 -17.89 4.43 5.32
N THR A 573 -17.96 5.02 4.12
CA THR A 573 -17.48 6.39 3.87
C THR A 573 -18.22 7.40 4.75
N GLY A 574 -19.55 7.31 4.82
CA GLY A 574 -20.36 8.17 5.69
C GLY A 574 -20.00 8.02 7.17
N LEU A 575 -19.67 6.79 7.63
CA LEU A 575 -19.22 6.55 8.99
C LEU A 575 -17.85 7.20 9.26
N PHE A 576 -16.89 7.05 8.35
CA PHE A 576 -15.57 7.68 8.48
C PHE A 576 -15.64 9.21 8.48
N MET A 577 -16.57 9.83 7.71
CA MET A 577 -16.79 11.28 7.74
C MET A 577 -17.27 11.81 9.10
N LEU A 578 -17.85 10.95 9.96
CA LEU A 578 -18.27 11.32 11.31
C LEU A 578 -17.15 11.17 12.36
N LEU A 579 -16.04 10.56 12.00
CA LEU A 579 -14.90 10.35 12.90
C LEU A 579 -13.88 11.48 12.72
N PRO A 580 -13.24 11.97 13.81
CA PRO A 580 -12.19 13.00 13.72
C PRO A 580 -10.86 12.38 13.24
N VAL A 581 -10.85 11.81 12.02
CA VAL A 581 -9.69 11.10 11.46
C VAL A 581 -8.90 11.94 10.46
N ASP A 582 -9.30 13.17 10.20
CA ASP A 582 -8.72 14.03 9.15
C ASP A 582 -7.19 14.19 9.28
N SER A 583 -6.65 14.25 10.49
CA SER A 583 -5.20 14.35 10.73
C SER A 583 -4.45 13.02 10.54
N GLN A 584 -5.18 11.91 10.37
CA GLN A 584 -4.64 10.56 10.26
C GLN A 584 -4.80 9.99 8.85
N LEU A 585 -5.57 10.63 8.01
CA LEU A 585 -5.82 10.32 6.60
C LEU A 585 -4.89 11.13 5.73
#